data_41a52c3793a64944065c3279e5143c17
#
_entry.id   41a52c3793a64944065c3279e5143c17
#
_cell.length_a   1.000
_cell.length_b   1.000
_cell.length_c   1.000
_cell.angle_alpha   90.00
_cell.angle_beta   90.00
_cell.angle_gamma   90.00
#
_symmetry.space_group_name_H-M   'P 1'
#
loop_
_entity.id
_entity.type
_entity.pdbx_description
1 polymer ?
#
loop_
_entity_poly.entity_id
_entity_poly.type
_entity_poly.pdbx_seq_one_letter_code
_entity_poly.pdbx_strand_id
1 'polypeptide(L)'
;MEILRLPETTSIQAKFNVSSANTLYTIEYEDLITGTSYSASATSTSAKAVTFTLDNYYLTYSGVLEASVYQSTNLVYSTDINIVRPYCNITEVKEKLNITTAQAIQYEQAARFLIESEAGQFYFIRKNKEVTGMGLDYLPINERIQTLYKMYENGVLIHDSSDADLNDYKISVDKSSIIPSDSLEDKMEYKVVWEDRYLSANFAVNYDYLIDGDFGYRVVPADIQLACESLMSDVVSGNNMYIGKYIQSFDNNEFKVQFANSFASGTGNFTVDKILSKYKNRIIPGVI
;
A
#
# COMPACT_ATOMS: atom_id res chain seq x y z
N MET A 1 -9.72 -7.81 0.18
CA MET A 1 -10.45 -7.06 -0.89
C MET A 1 -10.00 -5.61 -0.87
N GLU A 2 -9.90 -4.95 -2.02
CA GLU A 2 -9.51 -3.54 -2.09
C GLU A 2 -10.69 -2.67 -2.54
N ILE A 3 -10.88 -1.52 -1.88
CA ILE A 3 -11.90 -0.52 -2.22
C ILE A 3 -11.20 0.81 -2.43
N LEU A 4 -11.33 1.37 -3.65
CA LEU A 4 -10.79 2.68 -3.97
C LEU A 4 -11.72 3.77 -3.42
N ARG A 5 -11.17 4.64 -2.59
CA ARG A 5 -11.89 5.77 -2.02
C ARG A 5 -11.64 7.03 -2.86
N LEU A 6 -12.69 7.51 -3.53
CA LEU A 6 -12.66 8.77 -4.26
C LEU A 6 -12.95 9.97 -3.32
N PRO A 7 -12.39 11.15 -3.60
CA PRO A 7 -12.63 12.35 -2.78
C PRO A 7 -14.11 12.74 -2.65
N GLU A 8 -14.88 12.52 -3.71
CA GLU A 8 -16.31 12.82 -3.78
C GLU A 8 -17.22 11.73 -3.19
N THR A 9 -16.66 10.61 -2.77
CA THR A 9 -17.45 9.48 -2.26
C THR A 9 -18.02 9.79 -0.88
N THR A 10 -19.34 9.72 -0.74
CA THR A 10 -20.05 9.94 0.54
C THR A 10 -20.23 8.66 1.35
N SER A 11 -20.02 7.50 0.75
CA SER A 11 -20.08 6.19 1.39
C SER A 11 -19.13 5.20 0.73
N ILE A 12 -18.62 4.26 1.51
CA ILE A 12 -17.81 3.15 1.01
C ILE A 12 -18.73 1.95 0.83
N GLN A 13 -18.61 1.25 -0.30
CA GLN A 13 -19.41 0.08 -0.59
C GLN A 13 -18.54 -1.16 -0.76
N ALA A 14 -18.85 -2.21 0.00
CA ALA A 14 -18.21 -3.52 -0.10
C ALA A 14 -19.16 -4.51 -0.79
N LYS A 15 -18.72 -5.11 -1.90
CA LYS A 15 -19.50 -6.04 -2.69
C LYS A 15 -18.93 -7.45 -2.60
N PHE A 16 -19.82 -8.41 -2.29
CA PHE A 16 -19.49 -9.83 -2.21
C PHE A 16 -20.41 -10.68 -3.09
N ASN A 17 -19.85 -11.75 -3.65
CA ASN A 17 -20.65 -12.79 -4.28
C ASN A 17 -21.03 -13.81 -3.21
N VAL A 18 -22.31 -14.17 -3.14
CA VAL A 18 -22.88 -15.05 -2.12
C VAL A 18 -23.61 -16.24 -2.74
N SER A 19 -23.87 -17.27 -1.95
CA SER A 19 -24.48 -18.52 -2.44
C SER A 19 -25.99 -18.40 -2.69
N SER A 20 -26.69 -17.54 -1.93
CA SER A 20 -28.15 -17.42 -1.97
C SER A 20 -28.59 -16.08 -2.50
N ALA A 21 -29.60 -16.06 -3.37
CA ALA A 21 -30.25 -14.87 -3.88
C ALA A 21 -31.37 -14.40 -2.94
N ASN A 22 -31.68 -13.10 -2.98
CA ASN A 22 -32.78 -12.46 -2.22
C ASN A 22 -32.76 -12.80 -0.72
N THR A 23 -31.56 -12.92 -0.16
CA THR A 23 -31.34 -13.31 1.23
C THR A 23 -30.66 -12.18 1.99
N LEU A 24 -31.05 -11.98 3.25
CA LEU A 24 -30.42 -11.01 4.14
C LEU A 24 -29.05 -11.53 4.61
N TYR A 25 -28.04 -10.67 4.46
CA TYR A 25 -26.70 -10.88 4.97
C TYR A 25 -26.33 -9.71 5.89
N THR A 26 -25.49 -10.00 6.88
CA THR A 26 -24.91 -9.01 7.77
C THR A 26 -23.40 -9.05 7.63
N ILE A 27 -22.75 -7.88 7.49
CA ILE A 27 -21.31 -7.74 7.60
C ILE A 27 -21.01 -7.16 9.00
N GLU A 28 -20.07 -7.81 9.68
CA GLU A 28 -19.41 -7.25 10.87
C GLU A 28 -18.00 -6.89 10.44
N TYR A 29 -17.53 -5.70 10.77
CA TYR A 29 -16.18 -5.26 10.41
C TYR A 29 -15.57 -4.48 11.56
N GLU A 30 -14.29 -4.67 11.75
CA GLU A 30 -13.50 -4.05 12.78
C GLU A 30 -12.34 -3.28 12.16
N ASP A 31 -12.13 -2.06 12.66
CA ASP A 31 -10.89 -1.32 12.41
C ASP A 31 -9.79 -1.94 13.28
N LEU A 32 -8.86 -2.64 12.65
CA LEU A 32 -7.74 -3.32 13.31
C LEU A 32 -6.88 -2.39 14.19
N ILE A 33 -7.00 -1.09 14.00
CA ILE A 33 -6.19 -0.10 14.69
C ILE A 33 -6.87 0.46 15.91
N THR A 34 -8.16 0.80 15.78
CA THR A 34 -8.95 1.34 16.89
C THR A 34 -9.64 0.26 17.70
N GLY A 35 -9.76 -0.95 17.19
CA GLY A 35 -10.54 -2.04 17.78
C GLY A 35 -12.04 -1.73 17.80
N THR A 36 -12.50 -0.78 16.98
CA THR A 36 -13.92 -0.42 16.93
C THR A 36 -14.66 -1.30 15.94
N SER A 37 -15.67 -2.00 16.44
CA SER A 37 -16.50 -2.90 15.62
C SER A 37 -17.77 -2.20 15.14
N TYR A 38 -18.16 -2.52 13.93
CA TYR A 38 -19.34 -1.98 13.25
C TYR A 38 -20.11 -3.11 12.58
N SER A 39 -21.37 -2.85 12.25
CA SER A 39 -22.17 -3.81 11.48
C SER A 39 -23.07 -3.11 10.47
N ALA A 40 -23.31 -3.78 9.35
CA ALA A 40 -24.26 -3.34 8.33
C ALA A 40 -25.00 -4.56 7.77
N SER A 41 -26.26 -4.36 7.35
CA SER A 41 -27.05 -5.44 6.74
C SER A 41 -27.54 -5.05 5.37
N ALA A 42 -27.56 -6.02 4.44
CA ALA A 42 -28.05 -5.82 3.09
C ALA A 42 -28.63 -7.14 2.53
N THR A 43 -29.59 -7.00 1.61
CA THR A 43 -30.18 -8.16 0.92
C THR A 43 -29.46 -8.42 -0.40
N SER A 44 -29.09 -9.67 -0.66
CA SER A 44 -28.47 -10.08 -1.92
C SER A 44 -29.45 -9.93 -3.09
N THR A 45 -28.92 -9.60 -4.25
CA THR A 45 -29.66 -9.53 -5.51
C THR A 45 -29.99 -10.91 -6.07
N SER A 46 -30.85 -10.95 -7.10
CA SER A 46 -31.11 -12.16 -7.89
C SER A 46 -29.83 -12.75 -8.53
N ALA A 47 -28.82 -11.93 -8.76
CA ALA A 47 -27.50 -12.33 -9.27
C ALA A 47 -26.57 -12.88 -8.17
N LYS A 48 -27.08 -13.14 -6.97
CA LYS A 48 -26.30 -13.62 -5.81
C LYS A 48 -25.13 -12.70 -5.45
N ALA A 49 -25.34 -11.41 -5.49
CA ALA A 49 -24.40 -10.39 -5.03
C ALA A 49 -25.04 -9.56 -3.92
N VAL A 50 -24.30 -9.30 -2.88
CA VAL A 50 -24.68 -8.40 -1.78
C VAL A 50 -23.71 -7.21 -1.75
N THR A 51 -24.26 -6.00 -1.57
CA THR A 51 -23.46 -4.77 -1.42
C THR A 51 -23.80 -4.12 -0.09
N PHE A 52 -22.82 -4.00 0.77
CA PHE A 52 -22.93 -3.31 2.05
C PHE A 52 -22.45 -1.88 1.91
N THR A 53 -23.13 -0.97 2.56
CA THR A 53 -22.66 0.41 2.75
C THR A 53 -21.97 0.47 4.09
N LEU A 54 -20.65 0.76 4.08
CA LEU A 54 -19.84 0.88 5.29
C LEU A 54 -19.94 2.29 5.85
N ASP A 55 -19.71 2.42 7.16
CA ASP A 55 -19.84 3.69 7.88
C ASP A 55 -18.88 4.77 7.33
N ASN A 56 -19.33 6.04 7.38
CA ASN A 56 -18.59 7.20 6.88
C ASN A 56 -17.31 7.50 7.65
N TYR A 57 -17.11 6.92 8.83
CA TYR A 57 -15.91 7.13 9.64
C TYR A 57 -14.64 6.89 8.83
N TYR A 58 -14.61 5.86 7.99
CA TYR A 58 -13.46 5.50 7.15
C TYR A 58 -13.28 6.39 5.91
N LEU A 59 -14.17 7.33 5.68
CA LEU A 59 -14.03 8.30 4.58
C LEU A 59 -12.91 9.31 4.83
N THR A 60 -12.42 9.45 6.05
CA THR A 60 -11.42 10.45 6.40
C THR A 60 -9.99 10.00 6.11
N TYR A 61 -9.69 8.69 6.14
CA TYR A 61 -8.36 8.14 5.86
C TYR A 61 -8.44 6.75 5.19
N SER A 62 -7.30 6.26 4.72
CA SER A 62 -7.15 4.89 4.23
C SER A 62 -6.85 3.95 5.40
N GLY A 63 -7.27 2.70 5.31
CA GLY A 63 -7.08 1.74 6.38
C GLY A 63 -7.39 0.31 5.98
N VAL A 64 -7.18 -0.61 6.92
CA VAL A 64 -7.51 -2.03 6.79
C VAL A 64 -8.62 -2.35 7.77
N LEU A 65 -9.68 -2.99 7.30
CA LEU A 65 -10.79 -3.49 8.09
C LEU A 65 -10.79 -5.02 8.03
N GLU A 66 -10.83 -5.69 9.16
CA GLU A 66 -11.19 -7.10 9.19
C GLU A 66 -12.71 -7.22 9.06
N ALA A 67 -13.19 -7.99 8.10
CA ALA A 67 -14.61 -8.10 7.80
C ALA A 67 -15.07 -9.56 7.77
N SER A 68 -16.18 -9.84 8.45
CA SER A 68 -16.85 -11.12 8.47
C SER A 68 -18.29 -10.97 7.97
N VAL A 69 -18.68 -11.74 6.96
CA VAL A 69 -20.02 -11.74 6.38
C VAL A 69 -20.79 -12.97 6.84
N TYR A 70 -21.99 -12.74 7.37
CA TYR A 70 -22.86 -13.77 7.91
C TYR A 70 -24.18 -13.87 7.14
N GLN A 71 -24.69 -15.10 7.04
CA GLN A 71 -26.07 -15.39 6.70
C GLN A 71 -26.75 -15.90 7.99
N SER A 72 -27.59 -15.09 8.61
CA SER A 72 -28.06 -15.33 9.99
C SER A 72 -26.85 -15.43 10.95
N THR A 73 -26.62 -16.61 11.53
CA THR A 73 -25.49 -16.90 12.43
C THR A 73 -24.33 -17.63 11.74
N ASN A 74 -24.48 -17.99 10.46
CA ASN A 74 -23.45 -18.76 9.75
C ASN A 74 -22.47 -17.80 9.08
N LEU A 75 -21.17 -17.91 9.42
CA LEU A 75 -20.09 -17.22 8.74
C LEU A 75 -19.99 -17.73 7.30
N VAL A 76 -20.02 -16.81 6.34
CA VAL A 76 -19.93 -17.09 4.89
C VAL A 76 -18.59 -16.67 4.33
N TYR A 77 -18.09 -15.51 4.79
CA TYR A 77 -16.81 -14.92 4.38
C TYR A 77 -16.10 -14.32 5.58
N SER A 78 -14.76 -14.43 5.61
CA SER A 78 -13.86 -13.59 6.40
C SER A 78 -12.76 -13.07 5.48
N THR A 79 -12.50 -11.77 5.48
CA THR A 79 -11.52 -11.13 4.58
C THR A 79 -11.14 -9.75 5.07
N ASP A 80 -9.92 -9.33 4.75
CA ASP A 80 -9.49 -7.95 4.92
C ASP A 80 -10.01 -7.07 3.79
N ILE A 81 -10.51 -5.90 4.16
CA ILE A 81 -10.92 -4.83 3.25
C ILE A 81 -9.88 -3.73 3.34
N ASN A 82 -9.09 -3.55 2.28
CA ASN A 82 -8.14 -2.45 2.16
C ASN A 82 -8.84 -1.24 1.53
N ILE A 83 -8.98 -0.16 2.30
CA ILE A 83 -9.51 1.11 1.82
C ILE A 83 -8.33 1.96 1.37
N VAL A 84 -8.22 2.23 0.09
CA VAL A 84 -7.07 2.89 -0.53
C VAL A 84 -7.47 4.19 -1.24
N ARG A 85 -6.50 5.09 -1.41
CA ARG A 85 -6.67 6.33 -2.18
C ARG A 85 -6.07 6.18 -3.57
N PRO A 86 -6.68 6.78 -4.60
CA PRO A 86 -6.10 6.77 -5.94
C PRO A 86 -4.82 7.59 -6.00
N TYR A 87 -3.92 7.23 -6.92
CA TYR A 87 -2.67 7.97 -7.15
C TYR A 87 -2.86 9.24 -7.97
N CYS A 88 -3.94 9.34 -8.74
CA CYS A 88 -4.28 10.53 -9.52
C CYS A 88 -5.71 10.99 -9.25
N ASN A 89 -6.05 12.19 -9.72
CA ASN A 89 -7.41 12.69 -9.65
C ASN A 89 -8.29 12.01 -10.72
N ILE A 90 -9.13 11.08 -10.29
CA ILE A 90 -10.01 10.29 -11.17
C ILE A 90 -10.92 11.18 -12.01
N THR A 91 -11.46 12.27 -11.43
CA THR A 91 -12.39 13.18 -12.13
C THR A 91 -11.67 13.92 -13.26
N GLU A 92 -10.48 14.46 -13.02
CA GLU A 92 -9.69 15.16 -14.05
C GLU A 92 -9.23 14.20 -15.15
N VAL A 93 -8.74 13.01 -14.77
CA VAL A 93 -8.28 12.01 -15.75
C VAL A 93 -9.43 11.50 -16.61
N LYS A 94 -10.59 11.25 -16.01
CA LYS A 94 -11.81 10.86 -16.75
C LYS A 94 -12.17 11.86 -17.82
N GLU A 95 -12.17 13.15 -17.50
CA GLU A 95 -12.47 14.23 -18.45
C GLU A 95 -11.39 14.32 -19.55
N LYS A 96 -10.12 14.30 -19.17
CA LYS A 96 -8.98 14.38 -20.08
C LYS A 96 -8.91 13.22 -21.07
N LEU A 97 -9.25 12.01 -20.65
CA LEU A 97 -9.21 10.80 -21.47
C LEU A 97 -10.56 10.47 -22.14
N ASN A 98 -11.62 11.22 -21.82
CA ASN A 98 -12.98 11.00 -22.32
C ASN A 98 -13.49 9.57 -22.07
N ILE A 99 -13.37 9.10 -20.83
CA ILE A 99 -13.77 7.76 -20.38
C ILE A 99 -14.83 7.86 -19.27
N THR A 100 -15.48 6.74 -18.96
CA THR A 100 -16.43 6.67 -17.85
C THR A 100 -15.71 6.60 -16.49
N THR A 101 -16.38 6.99 -15.41
CA THR A 101 -15.83 6.88 -14.05
C THR A 101 -15.43 5.44 -13.71
N ALA A 102 -16.24 4.45 -14.13
CA ALA A 102 -15.92 3.04 -13.90
C ALA A 102 -14.62 2.61 -14.62
N GLN A 103 -14.43 3.03 -15.87
CA GLN A 103 -13.20 2.80 -16.61
C GLN A 103 -12.00 3.50 -15.97
N ALA A 104 -12.18 4.76 -15.53
CA ALA A 104 -11.11 5.51 -14.86
C ALA A 104 -10.65 4.81 -13.57
N ILE A 105 -11.59 4.30 -12.77
CA ILE A 105 -11.28 3.52 -11.56
C ILE A 105 -10.50 2.23 -11.93
N GLN A 106 -10.99 1.49 -12.93
CA GLN A 106 -10.35 0.24 -13.36
C GLN A 106 -8.93 0.48 -13.89
N TYR A 107 -8.73 1.53 -14.66
CA TYR A 107 -7.41 1.85 -15.23
C TYR A 107 -6.46 2.40 -14.17
N GLU A 108 -6.96 3.17 -13.19
CA GLU A 108 -6.17 3.60 -12.05
C GLU A 108 -5.68 2.42 -11.22
N GLN A 109 -6.56 1.48 -10.89
CA GLN A 109 -6.18 0.27 -10.15
C GLN A 109 -5.10 -0.53 -10.89
N ALA A 110 -5.22 -0.68 -12.22
CA ALA A 110 -4.20 -1.36 -13.03
C ALA A 110 -2.87 -0.59 -13.05
N ALA A 111 -2.91 0.73 -13.25
CA ALA A 111 -1.73 1.59 -13.24
C ALA A 111 -1.04 1.59 -11.87
N ARG A 112 -1.82 1.71 -10.79
CA ARG A 112 -1.33 1.68 -9.42
C ARG A 112 -0.68 0.34 -9.09
N PHE A 113 -1.29 -0.77 -9.46
CA PHE A 113 -0.70 -2.11 -9.29
C PHE A 113 0.68 -2.22 -9.98
N LEU A 114 0.83 -1.70 -11.20
CA LEU A 114 2.11 -1.68 -11.91
C LEU A 114 3.15 -0.80 -11.18
N ILE A 115 2.77 0.37 -10.71
CA ILE A 115 3.64 1.26 -9.96
C ILE A 115 4.10 0.60 -8.65
N GLU A 116 3.17 -0.01 -7.91
CA GLU A 116 3.45 -0.65 -6.63
C GLU A 116 4.34 -1.90 -6.78
N SER A 117 4.14 -2.67 -7.85
CA SER A 117 5.00 -3.84 -8.14
C SER A 117 6.44 -3.45 -8.43
N GLU A 118 6.68 -2.23 -8.93
CA GLU A 118 8.00 -1.74 -9.33
C GLU A 118 8.70 -0.91 -8.26
N ALA A 119 7.97 -0.16 -7.45
CA ALA A 119 8.54 0.85 -6.55
C ALA A 119 7.90 0.91 -5.14
N GLY A 120 6.97 0.00 -4.85
CA GLY A 120 6.25 -0.08 -3.58
C GLY A 120 5.07 0.89 -3.49
N GLN A 121 4.42 0.89 -2.33
CA GLN A 121 3.20 1.62 -2.05
C GLN A 121 3.44 3.12 -1.84
N PHE A 122 2.63 3.96 -2.48
CA PHE A 122 2.69 5.42 -2.37
C PHE A 122 1.49 6.07 -1.68
N TYR A 123 0.33 5.41 -1.60
CA TYR A 123 -0.79 5.98 -0.86
C TYR A 123 -0.56 5.88 0.66
N PHE A 124 -1.14 6.82 1.38
CA PHE A 124 -1.13 6.84 2.83
C PHE A 124 -2.15 5.84 3.38
N ILE A 125 -1.69 4.94 4.23
CA ILE A 125 -2.55 3.96 4.88
C ILE A 125 -2.14 3.76 6.33
N ARG A 126 -3.10 3.69 7.23
CA ARG A 126 -2.92 3.18 8.58
C ARG A 126 -3.21 1.70 8.62
N LYS A 127 -2.26 0.92 9.11
CA LYS A 127 -2.36 -0.54 9.18
C LYS A 127 -1.42 -1.11 10.24
N ASN A 128 -1.68 -2.36 10.59
CA ASN A 128 -0.71 -3.21 11.26
C ASN A 128 0.20 -3.88 10.22
N LYS A 129 1.49 -3.92 10.49
CA LYS A 129 2.50 -4.56 9.64
C LYS A 129 3.37 -5.50 10.45
N GLU A 130 3.45 -6.74 10.00
CA GLU A 130 4.37 -7.73 10.56
C GLU A 130 5.74 -7.62 9.89
N VAL A 131 6.79 -7.66 10.70
CA VAL A 131 8.20 -7.64 10.27
C VAL A 131 8.98 -8.59 11.15
N THR A 132 9.85 -9.41 10.55
CA THR A 132 10.72 -10.33 11.29
C THR A 132 12.07 -9.66 11.56
N GLY A 133 12.54 -9.75 12.79
CA GLY A 133 13.84 -9.22 13.22
C GLY A 133 15.02 -9.98 12.59
N MET A 134 16.05 -9.22 12.23
CA MET A 134 17.25 -9.73 11.54
C MET A 134 18.51 -9.68 12.42
N GLY A 135 18.40 -9.38 13.71
CA GLY A 135 19.55 -9.22 14.60
C GLY A 135 20.32 -7.91 14.40
N LEU A 136 19.65 -6.88 13.86
CA LEU A 136 20.23 -5.58 13.62
C LEU A 136 19.84 -4.60 14.74
N ASP A 137 20.56 -3.50 14.83
CA ASP A 137 20.25 -2.36 15.70
C ASP A 137 19.10 -1.46 15.16
N TYR A 138 18.55 -1.81 14.01
CA TYR A 138 17.37 -1.20 13.40
C TYR A 138 16.45 -2.28 12.82
N LEU A 139 15.15 -1.98 12.74
CA LEU A 139 14.15 -2.84 12.13
C LEU A 139 13.79 -2.31 10.73
N PRO A 140 14.22 -2.96 9.64
CA PRO A 140 13.91 -2.53 8.29
C PRO A 140 12.44 -2.77 7.97
N ILE A 141 11.74 -1.75 7.44
CA ILE A 141 10.30 -1.81 7.23
C ILE A 141 9.92 -2.15 5.79
N ASN A 142 10.81 -2.00 4.82
CA ASN A 142 10.56 -2.19 3.37
C ASN A 142 9.43 -1.32 2.79
N GLU A 143 8.92 -0.37 3.57
CA GLU A 143 7.93 0.63 3.19
C GLU A 143 8.27 1.94 3.90
N ARG A 144 7.77 3.07 3.36
CA ARG A 144 7.92 4.35 4.04
C ARG A 144 6.99 4.41 5.24
N ILE A 145 7.52 4.53 6.45
CA ILE A 145 6.75 4.76 7.67
C ILE A 145 6.70 6.26 7.99
N GLN A 146 5.52 6.78 8.32
CA GLN A 146 5.30 8.20 8.65
C GLN A 146 5.13 8.42 10.14
N THR A 147 4.41 7.50 10.79
CA THR A 147 4.10 7.58 12.22
C THR A 147 4.14 6.17 12.77
N LEU A 148 4.84 6.00 13.89
CA LEU A 148 4.82 4.79 14.70
C LEU A 148 3.92 5.07 15.90
N TYR A 149 2.87 4.28 16.07
CA TYR A 149 1.98 4.39 17.22
C TYR A 149 2.31 3.35 18.27
N LYS A 150 2.33 2.08 17.87
CA LYS A 150 2.62 0.96 18.77
C LYS A 150 3.52 -0.05 18.08
N MET A 151 4.29 -0.78 18.87
CA MET A 151 5.07 -1.91 18.41
C MET A 151 5.01 -3.05 19.43
N TYR A 152 4.80 -4.24 18.94
CA TYR A 152 4.76 -5.46 19.73
C TYR A 152 5.90 -6.38 19.30
N GLU A 153 6.56 -7.01 20.24
CA GLU A 153 7.56 -8.06 20.03
C GLU A 153 6.97 -9.38 20.52
N ASN A 154 6.78 -10.36 19.62
CA ASN A 154 6.15 -11.64 19.96
C ASN A 154 4.84 -11.47 20.76
N GLY A 155 4.02 -10.46 20.42
CA GLY A 155 2.75 -10.15 21.07
C GLY A 155 2.86 -9.32 22.35
N VAL A 156 4.06 -8.97 22.82
CA VAL A 156 4.27 -8.10 23.99
C VAL A 156 4.44 -6.66 23.50
N LEU A 157 3.66 -5.71 24.04
CA LEU A 157 3.79 -4.29 23.75
C LEU A 157 5.14 -3.77 24.25
N ILE A 158 5.97 -3.24 23.33
CA ILE A 158 7.30 -2.70 23.62
C ILE A 158 7.44 -1.21 23.27
N HIS A 159 6.47 -0.64 22.56
CA HIS A 159 6.42 0.79 22.26
C HIS A 159 4.97 1.26 22.16
N ASP A 160 4.67 2.39 22.80
CA ASP A 160 3.42 3.15 22.66
C ASP A 160 3.75 4.64 22.63
N SER A 161 3.50 5.30 21.51
CA SER A 161 3.79 6.74 21.35
C SER A 161 2.97 7.64 22.28
N SER A 162 1.91 7.13 22.88
CA SER A 162 1.06 7.84 23.85
C SER A 162 1.52 7.66 25.30
N ASP A 163 2.42 6.71 25.56
CA ASP A 163 2.95 6.39 26.89
C ASP A 163 4.42 6.77 26.97
N ALA A 164 4.76 7.72 27.83
CA ALA A 164 6.14 8.19 27.99
C ALA A 164 7.10 7.11 28.50
N ASP A 165 6.60 6.11 29.24
CA ASP A 165 7.40 5.03 29.79
C ASP A 165 7.69 3.90 28.76
N LEU A 166 6.95 3.89 27.63
CA LEU A 166 7.09 2.93 26.55
C LEU A 166 7.51 3.57 25.21
N ASN A 167 7.98 4.82 25.22
CA ASN A 167 8.35 5.55 23.99
C ASN A 167 9.87 5.39 23.66
N ASP A 168 10.34 4.14 23.59
CA ASP A 168 11.76 3.81 23.42
C ASP A 168 12.23 3.69 21.98
N TYR A 169 11.32 3.82 21.02
CA TYR A 169 11.63 3.68 19.59
C TYR A 169 11.16 4.88 18.78
N LYS A 170 11.87 5.16 17.68
CA LYS A 170 11.55 6.24 16.74
C LYS A 170 11.74 5.79 15.29
N ILE A 171 11.23 6.56 14.37
CA ILE A 171 11.41 6.35 12.94
C ILE A 171 12.75 6.96 12.51
N SER A 172 13.52 6.23 11.70
CA SER A 172 14.75 6.72 11.08
C SER A 172 14.53 7.97 10.22
N VAL A 173 15.57 8.76 10.00
CA VAL A 173 15.50 10.02 9.22
C VAL A 173 15.01 9.75 7.78
N ASP A 174 15.42 8.65 7.17
CA ASP A 174 15.00 8.24 5.81
C ASP A 174 13.60 7.62 5.77
N LYS A 175 13.00 7.37 6.95
CA LYS A 175 11.67 6.76 7.12
C LYS A 175 11.54 5.33 6.58
N SER A 176 12.62 4.58 6.53
CA SER A 176 12.67 3.20 6.03
C SER A 176 12.80 2.15 7.14
N SER A 177 13.09 2.59 8.36
CA SER A 177 13.33 1.68 9.50
C SER A 177 12.87 2.28 10.83
N ILE A 178 12.78 1.42 11.84
CA ILE A 178 12.58 1.80 13.25
C ILE A 178 13.91 1.59 13.97
N ILE A 179 14.27 2.55 14.81
CA ILE A 179 15.50 2.57 15.60
C ILE A 179 15.17 2.88 17.07
N PRO A 180 16.00 2.46 18.02
CA PRO A 180 15.87 2.89 19.41
C PRO A 180 15.98 4.41 19.53
N SER A 181 15.26 5.01 20.48
CA SER A 181 15.25 6.47 20.69
C SER A 181 16.60 7.01 21.16
N ASP A 182 17.42 6.19 21.80
CA ASP A 182 18.77 6.51 22.24
C ASP A 182 19.85 6.27 21.17
N SER A 183 19.46 5.82 19.97
CA SER A 183 20.40 5.54 18.90
C SER A 183 21.20 6.79 18.49
N LEU A 184 22.47 6.56 18.11
CA LEU A 184 23.42 7.62 17.76
C LEU A 184 23.10 8.39 16.47
N GLU A 185 22.04 8.01 15.73
CA GLU A 185 21.66 8.67 14.47
C GLU A 185 21.36 10.16 14.66
N ASP A 186 20.83 10.58 15.83
CA ASP A 186 20.60 12.00 16.17
C ASP A 186 21.84 12.70 16.75
N LYS A 187 22.91 11.97 17.03
CA LYS A 187 24.15 12.52 17.63
C LYS A 187 25.28 12.69 16.62
N MET A 188 25.00 12.69 15.33
CA MET A 188 25.98 13.01 14.29
C MET A 188 26.32 14.51 14.25
N GLU A 189 26.69 15.10 15.39
CA GLU A 189 27.72 16.14 15.46
C GLU A 189 29.04 15.44 15.77
N TYR A 190 29.79 15.12 14.73
CA TYR A 190 31.24 14.79 14.72
C TYR A 190 31.87 14.42 16.06
N LYS A 191 31.73 13.18 16.49
CA LYS A 191 32.75 12.53 17.31
C LYS A 191 32.82 11.06 16.98
N VAL A 192 33.80 10.68 16.20
CA VAL A 192 34.28 9.28 16.15
C VAL A 192 34.83 8.95 17.53
N VAL A 193 34.04 8.35 18.36
CA VAL A 193 34.51 7.68 19.57
C VAL A 193 34.44 6.18 19.30
N TRP A 194 35.59 5.61 18.99
CA TRP A 194 35.81 4.17 19.02
C TRP A 194 35.82 3.73 20.48
N GLU A 195 34.67 3.56 21.09
CA GLU A 195 34.52 2.79 22.31
C GLU A 195 33.82 1.51 21.95
N ASP A 196 34.40 0.38 22.38
CA ASP A 196 33.87 -0.97 22.28
C ASP A 196 32.50 -1.10 22.95
N ARG A 197 31.48 -0.52 22.33
CA ARG A 197 30.09 -0.86 22.60
C ARG A 197 29.79 -2.07 21.75
N TYR A 198 29.71 -3.22 22.40
CA TYR A 198 28.94 -4.33 21.91
C TYR A 198 27.52 -3.77 21.64
N LEU A 199 27.22 -3.46 20.39
CA LEU A 199 25.87 -3.15 19.95
C LEU A 199 25.06 -4.43 20.23
N SER A 200 24.37 -4.47 21.35
CA SER A 200 23.34 -5.48 21.57
C SER A 200 22.34 -5.27 20.45
N ALA A 201 22.19 -6.26 19.56
CA ALA A 201 21.17 -6.21 18.52
C ALA A 201 19.82 -5.94 19.20
N ASN A 202 19.25 -4.76 18.92
CA ASN A 202 18.01 -4.34 19.57
C ASN A 202 16.78 -5.07 19.00
N PHE A 203 16.93 -5.68 17.79
CA PHE A 203 15.88 -6.43 17.13
C PHE A 203 16.34 -7.87 16.90
N ALA A 204 15.91 -8.77 17.78
CA ALA A 204 16.38 -10.16 17.81
C ALA A 204 16.07 -10.91 16.52
N VAL A 205 16.95 -11.82 16.12
CA VAL A 205 16.76 -12.67 14.94
C VAL A 205 15.55 -13.58 15.14
N ASN A 206 14.69 -13.66 14.12
CA ASN A 206 13.48 -14.49 14.10
C ASN A 206 12.43 -14.11 15.16
N TYR A 207 12.49 -12.91 15.72
CA TYR A 207 11.39 -12.39 16.52
C TYR A 207 10.41 -11.68 15.59
N ASP A 208 9.11 -11.83 15.87
CA ASP A 208 8.06 -11.20 15.10
C ASP A 208 7.66 -9.88 15.75
N TYR A 209 7.76 -8.82 14.95
CA TYR A 209 7.38 -7.47 15.33
C TYR A 209 6.10 -7.09 14.60
N LEU A 210 5.07 -6.72 15.37
CA LEU A 210 3.83 -6.14 14.85
C LEU A 210 3.85 -4.63 15.06
N ILE A 211 3.79 -3.87 13.98
CA ILE A 211 3.92 -2.42 13.96
C ILE A 211 2.57 -1.80 13.63
N ASP A 212 1.97 -1.06 14.54
CA ASP A 212 0.82 -0.18 14.30
C ASP A 212 1.34 1.20 13.89
N GLY A 213 1.07 1.60 12.66
CA GLY A 213 1.62 2.84 12.12
C GLY A 213 0.92 3.37 10.87
N ASP A 214 1.31 4.59 10.51
CA ASP A 214 0.96 5.19 9.23
C ASP A 214 2.08 4.94 8.23
N PHE A 215 1.75 4.36 7.08
CA PHE A 215 2.70 4.02 6.02
C PHE A 215 2.40 4.79 4.73
N GLY A 216 3.39 4.85 3.83
CA GLY A 216 3.26 5.52 2.54
C GLY A 216 3.50 7.03 2.61
N TYR A 217 2.86 7.77 1.74
CA TYR A 217 2.99 9.23 1.64
C TYR A 217 1.67 9.91 1.99
N ARG A 218 1.70 10.94 2.83
CA ARG A 218 0.50 11.73 3.17
C ARG A 218 -0.15 12.35 1.93
N VAL A 219 0.71 12.76 0.99
CA VAL A 219 0.30 13.21 -0.35
C VAL A 219 1.12 12.40 -1.35
N VAL A 220 0.47 11.76 -2.30
CA VAL A 220 1.15 11.04 -3.37
C VAL A 220 2.07 12.00 -4.12
N PRO A 221 3.36 11.69 -4.31
CA PRO A 221 4.29 12.57 -5.02
C PRO A 221 3.78 12.93 -6.42
N ALA A 222 3.97 14.18 -6.84
CA ALA A 222 3.44 14.67 -8.11
C ALA A 222 3.97 13.90 -9.33
N ASP A 223 5.20 13.42 -9.27
CA ASP A 223 5.78 12.57 -10.33
C ASP A 223 5.16 11.17 -10.37
N ILE A 224 4.72 10.60 -9.24
CA ILE A 224 3.95 9.36 -9.18
C ILE A 224 2.52 9.57 -9.71
N GLN A 225 1.89 10.70 -9.40
CA GLN A 225 0.59 11.06 -10.00
C GLN A 225 0.71 11.13 -11.52
N LEU A 226 1.74 11.80 -12.04
CA LEU A 226 2.02 11.87 -13.47
C LEU A 226 2.31 10.49 -14.08
N ALA A 227 3.02 9.63 -13.37
CA ALA A 227 3.28 8.25 -13.81
C ALA A 227 1.97 7.45 -13.93
N CYS A 228 1.07 7.56 -12.94
CA CYS A 228 -0.24 6.93 -12.97
C CYS A 228 -1.10 7.42 -14.16
N GLU A 229 -1.21 8.73 -14.36
CA GLU A 229 -1.94 9.33 -15.50
C GLU A 229 -1.36 8.87 -16.85
N SER A 230 -0.02 8.79 -16.97
CA SER A 230 0.63 8.33 -18.18
C SER A 230 0.30 6.88 -18.50
N LEU A 231 0.33 5.99 -17.51
CA LEU A 231 -0.05 4.58 -17.69
C LEU A 231 -1.53 4.44 -18.06
N MET A 232 -2.43 5.20 -17.43
CA MET A 232 -3.85 5.20 -17.80
C MET A 232 -4.05 5.66 -19.23
N SER A 233 -3.33 6.70 -19.67
CA SER A 233 -3.36 7.20 -21.06
C SER A 233 -2.88 6.14 -22.06
N ASP A 234 -1.80 5.40 -21.72
CA ASP A 234 -1.29 4.32 -22.55
C ASP A 234 -2.31 3.19 -22.73
N VAL A 235 -3.04 2.85 -21.67
CA VAL A 235 -4.12 1.84 -21.74
C VAL A 235 -5.26 2.31 -22.64
N VAL A 236 -5.71 3.57 -22.50
CA VAL A 236 -6.84 4.12 -23.27
C VAL A 236 -6.48 4.29 -24.74
N SER A 237 -5.29 4.79 -25.05
CA SER A 237 -4.83 5.01 -26.41
C SER A 237 -4.54 3.71 -27.18
N GLY A 238 -4.60 2.57 -26.50
CA GLY A 238 -4.20 1.29 -27.09
C GLY A 238 -2.74 1.32 -27.56
N ASN A 239 -1.91 2.12 -26.89
CA ASN A 239 -0.54 2.36 -27.32
C ASN A 239 0.20 1.02 -27.31
N ASN A 240 0.61 0.57 -28.52
CA ASN A 240 1.19 -0.73 -28.77
C ASN A 240 2.52 -0.97 -28.01
N MET A 241 2.96 -0.03 -27.18
CA MET A 241 4.10 -0.26 -26.29
C MET A 241 3.87 -1.44 -25.34
N TYR A 242 2.63 -1.70 -24.89
CA TYR A 242 2.29 -2.92 -24.18
C TYR A 242 2.46 -4.18 -25.05
N ILE A 243 2.15 -4.09 -26.34
CA ILE A 243 2.34 -5.19 -27.30
C ILE A 243 3.84 -5.29 -27.68
N GLY A 244 4.53 -4.16 -27.79
CA GLY A 244 5.97 -4.08 -28.05
C GLY A 244 6.85 -4.68 -26.95
N LYS A 245 6.32 -4.88 -25.74
CA LYS A 245 7.03 -5.56 -24.64
C LYS A 245 7.50 -6.99 -25.00
N TYR A 246 6.84 -7.62 -25.94
CA TYR A 246 7.19 -8.97 -26.41
C TYR A 246 8.05 -9.00 -27.68
N ILE A 247 8.32 -7.86 -28.33
CA ILE A 247 9.15 -7.77 -29.52
C ILE A 247 10.51 -7.20 -29.13
N GLN A 248 11.50 -8.06 -28.93
CA GLN A 248 12.87 -7.63 -28.59
C GLN A 248 13.61 -7.06 -29.80
N SER A 249 13.33 -7.55 -30.99
CA SER A 249 13.91 -7.02 -32.23
C SER A 249 13.01 -7.31 -33.42
N PHE A 250 12.95 -6.36 -34.34
CA PHE A 250 12.35 -6.54 -35.64
C PHE A 250 13.41 -6.24 -36.70
N ASP A 251 13.64 -7.19 -37.58
CA ASP A 251 14.62 -7.08 -38.66
C ASP A 251 13.94 -7.40 -39.99
N ASN A 252 14.03 -6.48 -40.91
CA ASN A 252 13.69 -6.73 -42.32
C ASN A 252 14.85 -6.29 -43.21
N ASN A 253 14.77 -6.56 -44.50
CA ASN A 253 15.88 -6.30 -45.43
C ASN A 253 16.26 -4.81 -45.58
N GLU A 254 15.46 -3.88 -45.03
CA GLU A 254 15.65 -2.44 -45.18
C GLU A 254 16.10 -1.77 -43.88
N PHE A 255 15.62 -2.24 -42.73
CA PHE A 255 15.96 -1.69 -41.39
C PHE A 255 15.85 -2.71 -40.31
N LYS A 256 16.65 -2.50 -39.26
CA LYS A 256 16.65 -3.27 -38.03
C LYS A 256 16.24 -2.37 -36.88
N VAL A 257 15.16 -2.73 -36.17
CA VAL A 257 14.73 -2.07 -34.93
C VAL A 257 15.06 -3.01 -33.78
N GLN A 258 15.87 -2.54 -32.87
CA GLN A 258 16.19 -3.25 -31.64
C GLN A 258 15.70 -2.44 -30.45
N PHE A 259 14.79 -3.01 -29.66
CA PHE A 259 14.30 -2.38 -28.45
C PHE A 259 15.28 -2.61 -27.31
N ALA A 260 15.52 -1.57 -26.50
CA ALA A 260 16.36 -1.70 -25.32
C ALA A 260 15.77 -2.73 -24.34
N ASN A 261 16.62 -3.49 -23.64
CA ASN A 261 16.18 -4.49 -22.65
C ASN A 261 15.32 -3.90 -21.54
N SER A 262 15.36 -2.57 -21.31
CA SER A 262 14.47 -1.83 -20.39
C SER A 262 12.99 -1.94 -20.74
N PHE A 263 12.64 -2.25 -22.01
CA PHE A 263 11.25 -2.51 -22.38
C PHE A 263 10.75 -3.91 -21.96
N ALA A 264 11.66 -4.83 -21.68
CA ALA A 264 11.32 -6.17 -21.21
C ALA A 264 11.08 -6.23 -19.68
N SER A 265 11.54 -5.22 -18.96
CA SER A 265 11.37 -5.07 -17.50
C SER A 265 10.71 -3.73 -17.18
N GLY A 266 9.94 -3.64 -16.10
CA GLY A 266 9.25 -2.42 -15.68
C GLY A 266 7.83 -2.31 -16.21
N THR A 267 7.31 -1.07 -16.26
CA THR A 267 5.93 -0.78 -16.67
C THR A 267 5.72 -0.81 -18.19
N GLY A 268 6.78 -0.81 -18.97
CA GLY A 268 6.73 -0.68 -20.43
C GLY A 268 6.65 0.78 -20.93
N ASN A 269 6.60 1.76 -20.02
CA ASN A 269 6.68 3.18 -20.32
C ASN A 269 8.00 3.74 -19.79
N PHE A 270 8.92 4.12 -20.70
CA PHE A 270 10.25 4.60 -20.33
C PHE A 270 10.23 5.80 -19.37
N THR A 271 9.32 6.74 -19.57
CA THR A 271 9.20 7.91 -18.70
C THR A 271 8.76 7.53 -17.29
N VAL A 272 7.78 6.63 -17.20
CA VAL A 272 7.31 6.07 -15.92
C VAL A 272 8.44 5.29 -15.24
N ASP A 273 9.12 4.41 -15.95
CA ASP A 273 10.22 3.61 -15.40
C ASP A 273 11.36 4.48 -14.87
N LYS A 274 11.66 5.60 -15.56
CA LYS A 274 12.64 6.59 -15.09
C LYS A 274 12.16 7.32 -13.80
N ILE A 275 10.88 7.60 -13.68
CA ILE A 275 10.31 8.16 -12.44
C ILE A 275 10.44 7.13 -11.32
N LEU A 276 9.99 5.90 -11.55
CA LEU A 276 9.97 4.84 -10.54
C LEU A 276 11.38 4.45 -10.08
N SER A 277 12.39 4.54 -10.95
CA SER A 277 13.79 4.26 -10.60
C SER A 277 14.31 5.11 -9.44
N LYS A 278 13.78 6.33 -9.25
CA LYS A 278 14.14 7.20 -8.11
C LYS A 278 13.67 6.63 -6.76
N TYR A 279 12.69 5.72 -6.79
CA TYR A 279 12.08 5.13 -5.60
C TYR A 279 12.55 3.70 -5.36
N LYS A 280 12.94 2.95 -6.40
CA LYS A 280 13.45 1.57 -6.30
C LYS A 280 14.72 1.46 -5.44
N ASN A 281 15.61 2.45 -5.50
CA ASN A 281 16.90 2.44 -4.79
C ASN A 281 16.80 2.77 -3.29
N ARG A 282 15.59 2.92 -2.75
CA ARG A 282 15.38 3.13 -1.31
C ARG A 282 15.17 1.82 -0.54
N ILE A 283 15.16 0.69 -1.21
CA ILE A 283 15.23 -0.63 -0.59
C ILE A 283 16.71 -0.87 -0.30
N ILE A 284 17.04 -0.83 0.95
CA ILE A 284 18.30 -0.97 1.67
C ILE A 284 19.39 -1.73 0.88
N PRO A 285 20.56 -1.13 0.62
CA PRO A 285 21.74 -1.89 0.22
C PRO A 285 22.21 -2.69 1.43
N GLY A 286 21.97 -4.01 1.46
CA GLY A 286 22.56 -4.82 2.52
C GLY A 286 21.91 -6.15 2.82
N VAL A 287 20.90 -6.58 2.09
CA VAL A 287 20.37 -7.95 2.24
C VAL A 287 20.64 -8.71 0.93
N ILE A 288 21.79 -9.33 0.85
CA ILE A 288 22.09 -10.46 -0.03
C ILE A 288 22.32 -11.66 0.87
#